data_8afc8c6d5cf48ed340b529718c1dc0e9
#
_entry.id   8afc8c6d5cf48ed340b529718c1dc0e9
#
_cell.length_a   1.000
_cell.length_b   1.000
_cell.length_c   1.000
_cell.angle_alpha   90.00
_cell.angle_beta   90.00
_cell.angle_gamma   90.00
#
_symmetry.space_group_name_H-M   'P 1'
#
loop_
_entity.id
_entity.type
_entity.pdbx_description
1 polymer ?
#
loop_
_entity_poly.entity_id
_entity_poly.type
_entity_poly.pdbx_seq_one_letter_code
_entity_poly.pdbx_strand_id
1 'polypeptide(L)'
;MTATTDRGLPGAPCWVSLLTGDLPAAQEFYGAVMGWSFRPGTLGEDFSVALMDGKPVAGIGNVARSMGVAVSWTSYFAVEDADTVAARIRERGATVAVGPLSVGHGRAALAADPAGAVFGFWEGETLREWSIGHRGAPAWLELRTRDAFASAIFYGEVFEWATGRPDRCEVRYEDDAVMVRGQGHTVACLRGGGIEAAPDPQIRPRWHVYFCVDDVEKAVEAALAAGGTVAAAPHDSWVGREASLRDCEGGLFTVTGARG
;
A
#
# COMPACT_ATOMS: atom_id res chain seq x y z
N MET A 1 21.80 -3.30 -15.05
CA MET A 1 22.13 -3.32 -13.60
C MET A 1 21.17 -4.29 -12.94
N THR A 2 21.66 -5.36 -12.35
CA THR A 2 20.86 -6.33 -11.60
C THR A 2 20.47 -5.68 -10.28
N ALA A 3 19.17 -5.51 -10.03
CA ALA A 3 18.69 -5.02 -8.74
C ALA A 3 19.21 -5.97 -7.63
N THR A 4 19.78 -5.42 -6.59
CA THR A 4 20.25 -6.20 -5.45
C THR A 4 19.01 -6.59 -4.64
N THR A 5 18.70 -7.88 -4.58
CA THR A 5 17.55 -8.44 -3.85
C THR A 5 17.96 -8.85 -2.45
N ASP A 6 17.05 -8.72 -1.50
CA ASP A 6 17.20 -9.20 -0.13
C ASP A 6 15.86 -9.74 0.38
N ARG A 7 15.89 -10.58 1.40
CA ARG A 7 14.66 -10.90 2.14
C ARG A 7 14.34 -9.70 3.03
N GLY A 8 13.27 -8.98 2.70
CA GLY A 8 12.81 -7.85 3.50
C GLY A 8 12.54 -8.24 4.94
N LEU A 9 12.42 -7.25 5.83
CA LEU A 9 12.05 -7.48 7.24
C LEU A 9 10.66 -8.14 7.28
N PRO A 10 10.52 -9.37 7.82
CA PRO A 10 9.21 -10.02 7.88
C PRO A 10 8.19 -9.19 8.64
N GLY A 11 7.00 -9.09 8.06
CA GLY A 11 5.91 -8.26 8.56
C GLY A 11 6.01 -6.77 8.18
N ALA A 12 7.10 -6.32 7.57
CA ALA A 12 7.18 -4.97 7.05
C ALA A 12 6.55 -4.84 5.65
N PRO A 13 6.00 -3.66 5.30
CA PRO A 13 5.64 -3.38 3.93
C PRO A 13 6.83 -3.57 2.98
N CYS A 14 6.60 -4.23 1.86
CA CYS A 14 7.65 -4.50 0.87
C CYS A 14 7.27 -4.07 -0.55
N TRP A 15 6.01 -3.75 -0.80
CA TRP A 15 5.53 -3.30 -2.09
C TRP A 15 4.14 -2.65 -2.00
N VAL A 16 3.79 -1.85 -3.02
CA VAL A 16 2.42 -1.41 -3.28
C VAL A 16 2.07 -1.67 -4.73
N SER A 17 0.83 -2.04 -5.01
CA SER A 17 0.36 -2.26 -6.37
C SER A 17 -1.05 -1.70 -6.58
N LEU A 18 -1.27 -1.04 -7.72
CA LEU A 18 -2.60 -0.66 -8.19
C LEU A 18 -3.20 -1.82 -8.98
N LEU A 19 -4.42 -2.20 -8.65
CA LEU A 19 -5.27 -3.02 -9.51
C LEU A 19 -6.12 -2.07 -10.36
N THR A 20 -5.86 -2.00 -11.67
CA THR A 20 -6.56 -1.14 -12.62
C THR A 20 -7.34 -1.97 -13.64
N GLY A 21 -8.30 -1.37 -14.29
CA GLY A 21 -9.03 -1.93 -15.45
C GLY A 21 -8.51 -1.41 -16.78
N ASP A 22 -7.63 -0.41 -16.78
CA ASP A 22 -7.04 0.20 -17.97
C ASP A 22 -5.59 0.63 -17.69
N LEU A 23 -4.65 -0.25 -18.02
CA LEU A 23 -3.23 -0.02 -17.76
C LEU A 23 -2.68 1.23 -18.47
N PRO A 24 -2.95 1.48 -19.78
CA PRO A 24 -2.53 2.70 -20.44
C PRO A 24 -3.03 3.97 -19.77
N ALA A 25 -4.32 4.03 -19.43
CA ALA A 25 -4.90 5.19 -18.75
C ALA A 25 -4.30 5.42 -17.36
N ALA A 26 -4.06 4.36 -16.59
CA ALA A 26 -3.38 4.47 -15.30
C ALA A 26 -1.92 4.97 -15.46
N GLN A 27 -1.19 4.48 -16.46
CA GLN A 27 0.18 4.95 -16.73
C GLN A 27 0.20 6.44 -17.12
N GLU A 28 -0.72 6.90 -17.97
CA GLU A 28 -0.83 8.31 -18.33
C GLU A 28 -1.14 9.17 -17.11
N PHE A 29 -2.12 8.76 -16.31
CA PHE A 29 -2.53 9.47 -15.10
C PHE A 29 -1.37 9.58 -14.08
N TYR A 30 -0.80 8.47 -13.67
CA TYR A 30 0.26 8.48 -12.65
C TYR A 30 1.58 9.05 -13.20
N GLY A 31 1.83 8.97 -14.49
CA GLY A 31 2.92 9.69 -15.17
C GLY A 31 2.77 11.19 -15.03
N ALA A 32 1.56 11.73 -15.24
CA ALA A 32 1.29 13.16 -15.11
C ALA A 32 1.33 13.65 -13.66
N VAL A 33 0.76 12.89 -12.72
CA VAL A 33 0.61 13.29 -11.31
C VAL A 33 1.90 13.10 -10.51
N MET A 34 2.57 11.94 -10.70
CA MET A 34 3.71 11.52 -9.89
C MET A 34 5.06 11.73 -10.59
N GLY A 35 5.04 11.99 -11.90
CA GLY A 35 6.25 12.03 -12.71
C GLY A 35 6.88 10.64 -12.94
N TRP A 36 6.08 9.57 -12.81
CA TRP A 36 6.58 8.22 -13.00
C TRP A 36 6.84 7.90 -14.48
N SER A 37 7.89 7.12 -14.73
CA SER A 37 8.07 6.36 -15.95
C SER A 37 7.71 4.89 -15.72
N PHE A 38 7.50 4.14 -16.80
CA PHE A 38 7.01 2.76 -16.70
C PHE A 38 7.87 1.81 -17.51
N ARG A 39 8.00 0.58 -17.02
CA ARG A 39 8.57 -0.53 -17.78
C ARG A 39 7.69 -1.77 -17.64
N PRO A 40 7.70 -2.68 -18.63
CA PRO A 40 7.04 -3.97 -18.49
C PRO A 40 7.51 -4.70 -17.23
N GLY A 41 6.58 -5.30 -16.52
CA GLY A 41 6.88 -6.17 -15.38
C GLY A 41 7.21 -7.60 -15.84
N THR A 42 7.61 -8.43 -14.88
CA THR A 42 7.90 -9.87 -15.13
C THR A 42 6.64 -10.73 -15.13
N LEU A 43 5.47 -10.16 -14.84
CA LEU A 43 4.19 -10.85 -14.72
C LEU A 43 3.35 -10.82 -16.02
N GLY A 44 3.97 -10.52 -17.14
CA GLY A 44 3.31 -10.43 -18.45
C GLY A 44 2.95 -9.00 -18.86
N GLU A 45 2.23 -8.89 -19.99
CA GLU A 45 1.88 -7.60 -20.62
C GLU A 45 0.86 -6.80 -19.78
N ASP A 46 0.07 -7.48 -18.96
CA ASP A 46 -0.91 -6.86 -18.06
C ASP A 46 -0.30 -6.28 -16.78
N PHE A 47 1.02 -6.29 -16.63
CA PHE A 47 1.69 -5.77 -15.45
C PHE A 47 2.84 -4.83 -15.80
N SER A 48 2.85 -3.67 -15.18
CA SER A 48 3.87 -2.64 -15.33
C SER A 48 4.49 -2.26 -13.99
N VAL A 49 5.77 -1.92 -14.02
CA VAL A 49 6.48 -1.36 -12.87
C VAL A 49 6.67 0.13 -13.08
N ALA A 50 6.14 0.91 -12.15
CA ALA A 50 6.35 2.35 -12.07
C ALA A 50 7.74 2.66 -11.48
N LEU A 51 8.41 3.63 -12.08
CA LEU A 51 9.76 4.04 -11.72
C LEU A 51 9.80 5.53 -11.44
N MET A 52 10.49 5.93 -10.37
CA MET A 52 10.91 7.30 -10.11
C MET A 52 12.44 7.36 -10.14
N ASP A 53 13.00 8.20 -11.02
CA ASP A 53 14.44 8.32 -11.22
C ASP A 53 15.13 6.96 -11.48
N GLY A 54 14.44 6.09 -12.24
CA GLY A 54 14.91 4.74 -12.58
C GLY A 54 14.76 3.68 -11.49
N LYS A 55 14.28 4.06 -10.29
CA LYS A 55 14.05 3.15 -9.16
C LYS A 55 12.59 2.69 -9.13
N PRO A 56 12.32 1.40 -8.90
CA PRO A 56 10.95 0.89 -8.80
C PRO A 56 10.25 1.45 -7.54
N VAL A 57 9.04 1.97 -7.72
CA VAL A 57 8.24 2.58 -6.64
C VAL A 57 6.90 1.89 -6.42
N ALA A 58 6.28 1.35 -7.49
CA ALA A 58 4.99 0.67 -7.40
C ALA A 58 4.78 -0.29 -8.58
N GLY A 59 3.81 -1.20 -8.44
CA GLY A 59 3.27 -2.01 -9.52
C GLY A 59 1.92 -1.48 -10.02
N ILE A 60 1.59 -1.72 -11.29
CA ILE A 60 0.26 -1.49 -11.85
C ILE A 60 -0.14 -2.74 -12.62
N GLY A 61 -1.23 -3.38 -12.20
CA GLY A 61 -1.74 -4.60 -12.81
C GLY A 61 -3.13 -4.40 -13.42
N ASN A 62 -3.28 -4.75 -14.70
CA ASN A 62 -4.52 -4.66 -15.46
C ASN A 62 -5.43 -5.88 -15.20
N VAL A 63 -5.85 -6.06 -13.95
CA VAL A 63 -6.60 -7.25 -13.53
C VAL A 63 -7.93 -6.93 -12.86
N ALA A 64 -8.24 -5.66 -12.59
CA ALA A 64 -9.45 -5.30 -11.87
C ALA A 64 -10.72 -5.74 -12.61
N ARG A 65 -10.81 -5.51 -13.93
CA ARG A 65 -11.95 -5.93 -14.73
C ARG A 65 -12.10 -7.45 -14.81
N SER A 66 -11.01 -8.16 -15.03
CA SER A 66 -11.04 -9.63 -15.16
C SER A 66 -11.40 -10.32 -13.85
N MET A 67 -11.04 -9.72 -12.72
CA MET A 67 -11.36 -10.22 -11.37
C MET A 67 -12.70 -9.69 -10.84
N GLY A 68 -13.32 -8.72 -11.51
CA GLY A 68 -14.57 -8.09 -11.04
C GLY A 68 -14.40 -7.34 -9.73
N VAL A 69 -13.20 -6.77 -9.48
CA VAL A 69 -12.88 -6.01 -8.26
C VAL A 69 -12.77 -4.51 -8.57
N ALA A 70 -12.97 -3.69 -7.56
CA ALA A 70 -12.78 -2.25 -7.68
C ALA A 70 -11.31 -1.89 -7.89
N VAL A 71 -11.06 -0.82 -8.63
CA VAL A 71 -9.73 -0.22 -8.78
C VAL A 71 -9.25 0.25 -7.41
N SER A 72 -8.09 -0.24 -6.98
CA SER A 72 -7.58 0.05 -5.64
C SER A 72 -6.08 -0.19 -5.51
N TRP A 73 -5.46 0.59 -4.64
CA TRP A 73 -4.10 0.34 -4.16
C TRP A 73 -4.09 -0.77 -3.12
N THR A 74 -3.15 -1.69 -3.25
CA THR A 74 -2.93 -2.80 -2.34
C THR A 74 -1.52 -2.74 -1.77
N SER A 75 -1.39 -2.76 -0.44
CA SER A 75 -0.12 -2.84 0.26
C SER A 75 0.26 -4.30 0.49
N TYR A 76 1.50 -4.67 0.18
CA TYR A 76 2.05 -6.01 0.39
C TYR A 76 3.06 -6.02 1.53
N PHE A 77 2.99 -7.06 2.34
CA PHE A 77 3.87 -7.27 3.50
C PHE A 77 4.77 -8.48 3.25
N ALA A 78 6.06 -8.34 3.57
CA ALA A 78 7.02 -9.43 3.45
C ALA A 78 6.73 -10.53 4.47
N VAL A 79 6.80 -11.79 4.04
CA VAL A 79 6.62 -12.95 4.91
C VAL A 79 7.68 -14.01 4.64
N GLU A 80 8.00 -14.82 5.63
CA GLU A 80 8.97 -15.91 5.49
C GLU A 80 8.33 -17.15 4.84
N ASP A 81 7.04 -17.42 5.14
CA ASP A 81 6.28 -18.58 4.69
C ASP A 81 4.84 -18.18 4.45
N ALA A 82 4.43 -18.15 3.19
CA ALA A 82 3.11 -17.72 2.79
C ALA A 82 2.00 -18.69 3.19
N ASP A 83 2.28 -20.00 3.29
CA ASP A 83 1.28 -20.98 3.72
C ASP A 83 0.98 -20.84 5.22
N THR A 84 2.02 -20.64 6.03
CA THR A 84 1.88 -20.38 7.47
C THR A 84 1.08 -19.10 7.71
N VAL A 85 1.38 -18.02 6.99
CA VAL A 85 0.63 -16.76 7.12
C VAL A 85 -0.82 -16.92 6.65
N ALA A 86 -1.07 -17.63 5.55
CA ALA A 86 -2.42 -17.93 5.09
C ALA A 86 -3.23 -18.74 6.10
N ALA A 87 -2.58 -19.69 6.79
CA ALA A 87 -3.23 -20.47 7.86
C ALA A 87 -3.60 -19.55 9.05
N ARG A 88 -2.66 -18.72 9.53
CA ARG A 88 -2.91 -17.76 10.62
C ARG A 88 -4.06 -16.80 10.30
N ILE A 89 -4.13 -16.29 9.06
CA ILE A 89 -5.23 -15.43 8.60
C ILE A 89 -6.59 -16.14 8.76
N ARG A 90 -6.70 -17.38 8.28
CA ARG A 90 -7.95 -18.16 8.36
C ARG A 90 -8.34 -18.49 9.79
N GLU A 91 -7.38 -18.90 10.62
CA GLU A 91 -7.59 -19.21 12.05
C GLU A 91 -8.14 -18.02 12.83
N ARG A 92 -7.89 -16.78 12.39
CA ARG A 92 -8.36 -15.54 12.99
C ARG A 92 -9.60 -14.94 12.35
N GLY A 93 -10.34 -15.77 11.59
CA GLY A 93 -11.62 -15.38 11.00
C GLY A 93 -11.53 -14.42 9.82
N ALA A 94 -10.33 -14.24 9.26
CA ALA A 94 -10.09 -13.44 8.06
C ALA A 94 -10.08 -14.33 6.80
N THR A 95 -10.08 -13.70 5.63
CA THR A 95 -10.20 -14.40 4.35
C THR A 95 -8.93 -14.30 3.54
N VAL A 96 -8.41 -15.41 3.04
CA VAL A 96 -7.43 -15.44 1.95
C VAL A 96 -8.22 -15.57 0.65
N ALA A 97 -8.29 -14.47 -0.11
CA ALA A 97 -9.10 -14.38 -1.32
C ALA A 97 -8.40 -14.97 -2.54
N VAL A 98 -7.07 -14.82 -2.63
CA VAL A 98 -6.26 -15.35 -3.74
C VAL A 98 -4.95 -15.89 -3.19
N GLY A 99 -4.53 -17.06 -3.64
CA GLY A 99 -3.21 -17.62 -3.35
C GLY A 99 -3.08 -18.36 -2.01
N PRO A 100 -1.85 -18.58 -1.57
CA PRO A 100 -0.57 -18.16 -2.18
C PRO A 100 -0.31 -18.79 -3.55
N LEU A 101 0.05 -17.95 -4.53
CA LEU A 101 0.37 -18.35 -5.90
C LEU A 101 1.83 -18.05 -6.22
N SER A 102 2.46 -18.88 -7.02
CA SER A 102 3.81 -18.61 -7.54
C SER A 102 3.77 -17.42 -8.51
N VAL A 103 4.60 -16.43 -8.26
CA VAL A 103 4.70 -15.19 -9.01
C VAL A 103 6.19 -14.86 -9.19
N GLY A 104 6.72 -15.04 -10.40
CA GLY A 104 8.15 -14.85 -10.66
C GLY A 104 9.01 -15.75 -9.76
N HIS A 105 9.86 -15.16 -8.94
CA HIS A 105 10.75 -15.87 -8.00
C HIS A 105 10.23 -15.92 -6.57
N GLY A 106 8.94 -15.69 -6.36
CA GLY A 106 8.33 -15.70 -5.04
C GLY A 106 6.89 -16.20 -5.08
N ARG A 107 6.16 -15.96 -3.99
CA ARG A 107 4.75 -16.30 -3.84
C ARG A 107 3.98 -15.10 -3.31
N ALA A 108 2.85 -14.81 -3.94
CA ALA A 108 1.97 -13.73 -3.54
C ALA A 108 0.59 -14.24 -3.15
N ALA A 109 -0.04 -13.55 -2.25
CA ALA A 109 -1.44 -13.77 -1.91
C ALA A 109 -2.16 -12.45 -1.63
N LEU A 110 -3.49 -12.47 -1.79
CA LEU A 110 -4.39 -11.39 -1.38
C LEU A 110 -5.32 -11.90 -0.27
N ALA A 111 -5.49 -11.10 0.74
CA ALA A 111 -6.34 -11.38 1.88
C ALA A 111 -7.16 -10.14 2.28
N ALA A 112 -8.21 -10.37 3.07
CA ALA A 112 -8.95 -9.32 3.74
C ALA A 112 -8.94 -9.62 5.24
N ASP A 113 -8.69 -8.60 6.04
CA ASP A 113 -8.75 -8.70 7.50
C ASP A 113 -10.20 -8.88 7.99
N PRO A 114 -10.44 -9.12 9.29
CA PRO A 114 -11.80 -9.30 9.80
C PRO A 114 -12.73 -8.09 9.60
N ALA A 115 -12.16 -6.89 9.45
CA ALA A 115 -12.91 -5.67 9.17
C ALA A 115 -13.15 -5.43 7.66
N GLY A 116 -12.52 -6.24 6.78
CA GLY A 116 -12.65 -6.20 5.34
C GLY A 116 -11.56 -5.39 4.62
N ALA A 117 -10.52 -4.92 5.31
CA ALA A 117 -9.40 -4.25 4.65
C ALA A 117 -8.56 -5.25 3.85
N VAL A 118 -8.43 -4.99 2.55
CA VAL A 118 -7.63 -5.83 1.65
C VAL A 118 -6.14 -5.51 1.80
N PHE A 119 -5.34 -6.55 1.82
CA PHE A 119 -3.88 -6.48 1.83
C PHE A 119 -3.27 -7.67 1.09
N GLY A 120 -2.03 -7.51 0.65
CA GLY A 120 -1.25 -8.59 0.08
C GLY A 120 -0.14 -9.04 1.03
N PHE A 121 0.37 -10.25 0.82
CA PHE A 121 1.63 -10.69 1.42
C PHE A 121 2.49 -11.41 0.39
N TRP A 122 3.80 -11.28 0.59
CA TRP A 122 4.82 -11.73 -0.35
C TRP A 122 5.88 -12.56 0.36
N GLU A 123 6.08 -13.76 -0.14
CA GLU A 123 7.20 -14.64 0.20
C GLU A 123 8.22 -14.62 -0.94
N GLY A 124 9.44 -14.27 -0.65
CA GLY A 124 10.52 -14.24 -1.63
C GLY A 124 11.46 -13.05 -1.43
N GLU A 125 12.33 -12.85 -2.42
CA GLU A 125 13.22 -11.70 -2.43
C GLU A 125 12.45 -10.39 -2.64
N THR A 126 12.83 -9.37 -1.90
CA THR A 126 12.28 -8.01 -2.02
C THR A 126 13.28 -7.08 -2.70
N LEU A 127 12.79 -5.97 -3.24
CA LEU A 127 13.66 -4.97 -3.87
C LEU A 127 14.30 -4.10 -2.78
N ARG A 128 15.61 -4.18 -2.60
CA ARG A 128 16.36 -3.34 -1.63
C ARG A 128 16.20 -1.85 -1.87
N GLU A 129 15.97 -1.48 -3.13
CA GLU A 129 15.81 -0.08 -3.53
C GLU A 129 14.41 0.46 -3.23
N TRP A 130 13.45 -0.44 -2.94
CA TRP A 130 12.11 -0.02 -2.57
C TRP A 130 12.06 0.30 -1.07
N SER A 131 11.64 1.49 -0.76
CA SER A 131 11.47 1.96 0.61
C SER A 131 10.42 3.07 0.69
N ILE A 132 9.92 3.30 1.89
CA ILE A 132 8.97 4.35 2.20
C ILE A 132 9.72 5.66 2.45
N GLY A 133 9.11 6.81 2.09
CA GLY A 133 9.58 8.14 2.43
C GLY A 133 10.44 8.84 1.38
N HIS A 134 10.52 8.31 0.17
CA HIS A 134 11.22 8.95 -0.94
C HIS A 134 10.24 9.58 -1.94
N ARG A 135 10.71 10.60 -2.69
CA ARG A 135 9.95 11.24 -3.75
C ARG A 135 9.37 10.21 -4.73
N GLY A 136 8.08 10.32 -5.03
CA GLY A 136 7.35 9.42 -5.92
C GLY A 136 7.13 8.00 -5.39
N ALA A 137 7.73 7.63 -4.26
CA ALA A 137 7.48 6.37 -3.56
C ALA A 137 6.40 6.55 -2.49
N PRO A 138 5.87 5.48 -1.90
CA PRO A 138 5.02 5.61 -0.74
C PRO A 138 5.72 6.39 0.38
N ALA A 139 5.08 7.45 0.83
CA ALA A 139 5.52 8.22 2.00
C ALA A 139 5.13 7.53 3.29
N TRP A 140 3.96 6.87 3.24
CA TRP A 140 3.28 6.36 4.40
C TRP A 140 2.24 5.31 4.01
N LEU A 141 2.00 4.32 4.86
CA LEU A 141 0.91 3.36 4.76
C LEU A 141 0.05 3.45 6.02
N GLU A 142 -1.25 3.62 5.85
CA GLU A 142 -2.18 3.73 6.97
C GLU A 142 -3.34 2.76 6.82
N LEU A 143 -3.53 1.89 7.80
CA LEU A 143 -4.79 1.16 7.93
C LEU A 143 -5.83 2.09 8.55
N ARG A 144 -6.85 2.43 7.79
CA ARG A 144 -8.06 3.07 8.29
C ARG A 144 -9.07 1.99 8.64
N THR A 145 -9.40 1.88 9.91
CA THR A 145 -10.27 0.83 10.45
C THR A 145 -11.23 1.41 11.48
N ARG A 146 -12.22 0.63 11.89
CA ARG A 146 -13.11 1.01 12.99
C ARG A 146 -12.44 0.83 14.36
N ASP A 147 -11.62 -0.22 14.48
CA ASP A 147 -10.94 -0.59 15.71
C ASP A 147 -9.47 -0.87 15.44
N ALA A 148 -8.61 0.13 15.71
CA ALA A 148 -7.17 0.02 15.50
C ALA A 148 -6.53 -1.00 16.45
N PHE A 149 -7.08 -1.18 17.66
CA PHE A 149 -6.55 -2.11 18.64
C PHE A 149 -6.82 -3.55 18.22
N ALA A 150 -8.05 -3.89 17.84
CA ALA A 150 -8.38 -5.22 17.33
C ALA A 150 -7.59 -5.54 16.06
N SER A 151 -7.43 -4.56 15.17
CA SER A 151 -6.59 -4.71 13.96
C SER A 151 -5.12 -4.93 14.32
N ALA A 152 -4.58 -4.22 15.31
CA ALA A 152 -3.19 -4.41 15.76
C ALA A 152 -2.96 -5.82 16.34
N ILE A 153 -3.93 -6.38 17.07
CA ILE A 153 -3.87 -7.77 17.54
C ILE A 153 -3.85 -8.72 16.34
N PHE A 154 -4.79 -8.55 15.38
CA PHE A 154 -4.86 -9.39 14.18
C PHE A 154 -3.55 -9.39 13.41
N TYR A 155 -3.08 -8.21 12.97
CA TYR A 155 -1.83 -8.11 12.20
C TYR A 155 -0.60 -8.49 13.03
N GLY A 156 -0.62 -8.20 14.33
CA GLY A 156 0.42 -8.60 15.27
C GLY A 156 0.62 -10.12 15.31
N GLU A 157 -0.46 -10.87 15.29
CA GLU A 157 -0.42 -12.34 15.28
C GLU A 157 -0.15 -12.92 13.90
N VAL A 158 -0.67 -12.30 12.83
CA VAL A 158 -0.48 -12.74 11.44
C VAL A 158 0.97 -12.54 11.00
N PHE A 159 1.54 -11.36 11.26
CA PHE A 159 2.88 -10.95 10.84
C PHE A 159 3.94 -11.01 11.94
N GLU A 160 3.58 -11.51 13.12
CA GLU A 160 4.48 -11.60 14.28
C GLU A 160 5.05 -10.24 14.72
N TRP A 161 4.24 -9.17 14.62
CA TRP A 161 4.60 -7.88 15.19
C TRP A 161 4.64 -7.96 16.72
N ALA A 162 5.43 -7.14 17.37
CA ALA A 162 5.51 -7.06 18.82
C ALA A 162 5.96 -8.36 19.55
N THR A 163 6.65 -9.26 18.86
CA THR A 163 7.23 -10.44 19.48
C THR A 163 8.49 -10.12 20.30
N GLY A 164 9.00 -8.89 20.24
CA GLY A 164 10.26 -8.47 20.86
C GLY A 164 11.51 -9.00 20.16
N ARG A 165 11.35 -9.66 19.02
CA ARG A 165 12.48 -10.16 18.22
C ARG A 165 13.06 -9.02 17.36
N PRO A 166 14.40 -8.88 17.30
CA PRO A 166 15.05 -7.80 16.54
C PRO A 166 14.87 -7.94 15.02
N ASP A 167 14.48 -9.12 14.55
CA ASP A 167 14.20 -9.45 13.15
C ASP A 167 12.70 -9.34 12.78
N ARG A 168 11.94 -8.61 13.58
CA ARG A 168 10.49 -8.36 13.38
C ARG A 168 10.16 -6.89 13.55
N CYS A 169 8.98 -6.50 13.08
CA CYS A 169 8.43 -5.18 13.37
C CYS A 169 8.02 -5.07 14.84
N GLU A 170 8.13 -3.86 15.37
CA GLU A 170 7.62 -3.48 16.69
C GLU A 170 6.32 -2.71 16.55
N VAL A 171 5.46 -2.82 17.56
CA VAL A 171 4.21 -2.06 17.68
C VAL A 171 4.32 -1.10 18.85
N ARG A 172 3.94 0.16 18.62
CA ARG A 172 3.83 1.19 19.67
C ARG A 172 2.48 1.85 19.61
N TYR A 173 1.87 2.05 20.75
CA TYR A 173 0.63 2.78 20.89
C TYR A 173 0.98 4.25 21.15
N GLU A 174 0.51 5.14 20.27
CA GLU A 174 0.71 6.58 20.38
C GLU A 174 -0.64 7.27 20.17
N ASP A 175 -1.14 7.95 21.20
CA ASP A 175 -2.46 8.60 21.24
C ASP A 175 -3.60 7.66 20.77
N ASP A 176 -4.20 7.94 19.62
CA ASP A 176 -5.30 7.19 19.01
C ASP A 176 -4.87 6.23 17.89
N ALA A 177 -3.56 6.03 17.74
CA ALA A 177 -2.98 5.27 16.65
C ALA A 177 -2.05 4.16 17.14
N VAL A 178 -1.86 3.16 16.28
CA VAL A 178 -0.87 2.10 16.49
C VAL A 178 0.20 2.24 15.43
N MET A 179 1.42 2.55 15.86
CA MET A 179 2.58 2.73 14.99
C MET A 179 3.31 1.40 14.83
N VAL A 180 3.52 0.98 13.59
CA VAL A 180 4.34 -0.19 13.26
C VAL A 180 5.73 0.28 12.86
N ARG A 181 6.74 -0.20 13.55
CA ARG A 181 8.14 0.20 13.32
C ARG A 181 8.96 -0.97 12.84
N GLY A 182 9.74 -0.75 11.81
CA GLY A 182 10.73 -1.70 11.28
C GLY A 182 12.09 -1.02 11.18
N GLN A 183 13.14 -1.66 11.68
CA GLN A 183 14.53 -1.15 11.61
C GLN A 183 14.68 0.29 12.15
N GLY A 184 13.95 0.63 13.22
CA GLY A 184 14.01 1.95 13.87
C GLY A 184 13.15 3.04 13.24
N HIS A 185 12.51 2.78 12.10
CA HIS A 185 11.62 3.73 11.41
C HIS A 185 10.17 3.26 11.47
N THR A 186 9.22 4.20 11.47
CA THR A 186 7.81 3.87 11.31
C THR A 186 7.54 3.50 9.85
N VAL A 187 6.96 2.31 9.65
CA VAL A 187 6.68 1.74 8.31
C VAL A 187 5.19 1.69 7.99
N ALA A 188 4.34 1.72 9.01
CA ALA A 188 2.89 1.78 8.85
C ALA A 188 2.23 2.34 10.12
N CYS A 189 0.96 2.74 9.98
CA CYS A 189 0.12 3.19 11.07
C CYS A 189 -1.25 2.51 10.97
N LEU A 190 -1.86 2.21 12.11
CA LEU A 190 -3.24 1.76 12.19
C LEU A 190 -4.02 2.83 12.99
N ARG A 191 -5.06 3.37 12.36
CA ARG A 191 -5.87 4.44 12.96
C ARG A 191 -7.33 4.03 13.03
N GLY A 192 -7.92 4.14 14.22
CA GLY A 192 -9.34 3.94 14.48
C GLY A 192 -10.16 5.21 14.28
N GLY A 193 -11.50 5.08 14.25
CA GLY A 193 -12.43 6.21 14.24
C GLY A 193 -12.60 6.96 12.92
N GLY A 194 -11.63 6.94 12.04
CA GLY A 194 -11.66 7.69 10.76
C GLY A 194 -12.73 7.24 9.77
N ILE A 195 -13.33 6.06 9.99
CA ILE A 195 -14.42 5.53 9.16
C ILE A 195 -15.79 5.91 9.74
N GLU A 196 -15.91 5.97 11.06
CA GLU A 196 -17.16 6.38 11.73
C GLU A 196 -17.49 7.86 11.52
N ALA A 197 -16.45 8.70 11.44
CA ALA A 197 -16.57 10.13 11.15
C ALA A 197 -16.77 10.44 9.64
N ALA A 198 -16.63 9.44 8.76
CA ALA A 198 -16.81 9.66 7.33
C ALA A 198 -18.30 9.82 6.99
N PRO A 199 -18.69 10.87 6.26
CA PRO A 199 -20.08 11.07 5.86
C PRO A 199 -20.61 10.03 4.87
N ASP A 200 -19.72 9.25 4.22
CA ASP A 200 -20.06 8.20 3.26
C ASP A 200 -20.08 6.81 3.93
N PRO A 201 -21.25 6.18 4.10
CA PRO A 201 -21.36 4.85 4.68
C PRO A 201 -20.70 3.75 3.85
N GLN A 202 -20.29 4.03 2.61
CA GLN A 202 -19.58 3.10 1.75
C GLN A 202 -18.06 3.10 2.00
N ILE A 203 -17.54 4.03 2.81
CA ILE A 203 -16.13 4.02 3.18
C ILE A 203 -15.85 2.80 4.07
N ARG A 204 -15.15 1.83 3.52
CA ARG A 204 -14.80 0.57 4.17
C ARG A 204 -13.40 0.64 4.77
N PRO A 205 -13.09 -0.21 5.78
CA PRO A 205 -11.73 -0.42 6.24
C PRO A 205 -10.78 -0.71 5.07
N ARG A 206 -9.61 -0.07 5.09
CA ARG A 206 -8.64 -0.20 4.00
C ARG A 206 -7.24 0.18 4.41
N TRP A 207 -6.26 -0.44 3.78
CA TRP A 207 -4.91 0.09 3.69
C TRP A 207 -4.89 1.25 2.70
N HIS A 208 -4.47 2.41 3.17
CA HIS A 208 -4.40 3.64 2.40
C HIS A 208 -2.94 4.00 2.13
N VAL A 209 -2.64 4.37 0.88
CA VAL A 209 -1.28 4.70 0.45
C VAL A 209 -1.15 6.22 0.32
N TYR A 210 -0.12 6.77 0.94
CA TYR A 210 0.30 8.14 0.79
C TYR A 210 1.57 8.17 -0.05
N PHE A 211 1.62 8.98 -1.09
CA PHE A 211 2.79 9.14 -1.95
C PHE A 211 3.47 10.48 -1.73
N CYS A 212 4.81 10.48 -1.69
CA CYS A 212 5.60 11.70 -1.64
C CYS A 212 5.55 12.45 -2.97
N VAL A 213 5.23 13.73 -2.94
CA VAL A 213 5.32 14.66 -4.07
C VAL A 213 6.09 15.91 -3.64
N ASP A 214 6.65 16.64 -4.62
CA ASP A 214 7.36 17.89 -4.33
C ASP A 214 6.40 19.03 -3.98
N ASP A 215 5.18 19.01 -4.58
CA ASP A 215 4.21 20.08 -4.49
C ASP A 215 2.80 19.48 -4.60
N VAL A 216 2.07 19.54 -3.49
CA VAL A 216 0.74 18.93 -3.37
C VAL A 216 -0.27 19.64 -4.29
N GLU A 217 -0.20 20.95 -4.39
CA GLU A 217 -1.10 21.76 -5.22
C GLU A 217 -0.93 21.43 -6.70
N LYS A 218 0.32 21.32 -7.17
CA LYS A 218 0.61 20.91 -8.56
C LYS A 218 0.18 19.49 -8.84
N ALA A 219 0.33 18.57 -7.89
CA ALA A 219 -0.14 17.20 -8.03
C ALA A 219 -1.68 17.14 -8.15
N VAL A 220 -2.40 17.99 -7.39
CA VAL A 220 -3.86 18.13 -7.50
C VAL A 220 -4.26 18.68 -8.87
N GLU A 221 -3.60 19.74 -9.34
CA GLU A 221 -3.85 20.32 -10.68
C GLU A 221 -3.62 19.28 -11.79
N ALA A 222 -2.51 18.55 -11.72
CA ALA A 222 -2.19 17.49 -12.68
C ALA A 222 -3.23 16.35 -12.64
N ALA A 223 -3.69 15.95 -11.45
CA ALA A 223 -4.70 14.92 -11.30
C ALA A 223 -6.04 15.33 -11.93
N LEU A 224 -6.48 16.57 -11.71
CA LEU A 224 -7.69 17.11 -12.32
C LEU A 224 -7.57 17.20 -13.85
N ALA A 225 -6.42 17.64 -14.36
CA ALA A 225 -6.15 17.72 -15.80
C ALA A 225 -6.10 16.34 -16.45
N ALA A 226 -5.67 15.29 -15.72
CA ALA A 226 -5.62 13.90 -16.18
C ALA A 226 -6.94 13.13 -15.94
N GLY A 227 -8.05 13.81 -15.61
CA GLY A 227 -9.36 13.20 -15.46
C GLY A 227 -9.65 12.57 -14.10
N GLY A 228 -8.80 12.78 -13.11
CA GLY A 228 -9.04 12.39 -11.74
C GLY A 228 -9.95 13.36 -10.98
N THR A 229 -10.20 13.07 -9.71
CA THR A 229 -11.03 13.90 -8.84
C THR A 229 -10.40 14.12 -7.47
N VAL A 230 -10.76 15.20 -6.79
CA VAL A 230 -10.34 15.51 -5.43
C VAL A 230 -11.33 14.88 -4.44
N ALA A 231 -10.86 13.94 -3.64
CA ALA A 231 -11.63 13.32 -2.56
C ALA A 231 -11.52 14.12 -1.25
N ALA A 232 -10.33 14.70 -0.97
CA ALA A 232 -10.13 15.69 0.09
C ALA A 232 -9.18 16.77 -0.43
N ALA A 233 -9.61 18.05 -0.31
CA ALA A 233 -8.81 19.19 -0.75
C ALA A 233 -7.49 19.30 0.02
N PRO A 234 -6.49 20.00 -0.54
CA PRO A 234 -5.23 20.26 0.15
C PRO A 234 -5.44 20.85 1.55
N HIS A 235 -4.89 20.22 2.56
CA HIS A 235 -4.95 20.66 3.96
C HIS A 235 -3.68 20.27 4.71
N ASP A 236 -3.44 20.92 5.82
CA ASP A 236 -2.33 20.57 6.70
C ASP A 236 -2.76 19.52 7.71
N SER A 237 -1.95 18.49 7.87
CA SER A 237 -2.14 17.40 8.81
C SER A 237 -0.88 17.19 9.66
N TRP A 238 -0.92 16.24 10.56
CA TRP A 238 0.25 15.85 11.37
C TRP A 238 1.43 15.30 10.53
N VAL A 239 1.17 14.84 9.30
CA VAL A 239 2.20 14.38 8.35
C VAL A 239 2.71 15.49 7.43
N GLY A 240 2.09 16.66 7.44
CA GLY A 240 2.39 17.80 6.58
C GLY A 240 1.24 18.16 5.64
N ARG A 241 1.55 18.87 4.58
CA ARG A 241 0.57 19.25 3.54
C ARG A 241 0.15 18.01 2.76
N GLU A 242 -1.16 17.76 2.63
CA GLU A 242 -1.68 16.58 1.93
C GLU A 242 -2.99 16.84 1.21
N ALA A 243 -3.29 16.00 0.19
CA ALA A 243 -4.57 15.96 -0.51
C ALA A 243 -4.92 14.53 -0.89
N SER A 244 -6.18 14.13 -0.75
CA SER A 244 -6.65 12.82 -1.19
C SER A 244 -7.29 12.93 -2.57
N LEU A 245 -6.89 12.05 -3.47
CA LEU A 245 -7.24 12.05 -4.89
C LEU A 245 -7.82 10.70 -5.29
N ARG A 246 -8.62 10.71 -6.33
CA ARG A 246 -8.99 9.51 -7.09
C ARG A 246 -8.45 9.62 -8.50
N ASP A 247 -7.90 8.53 -9.00
CA ASP A 247 -7.53 8.43 -10.41
C ASP A 247 -8.76 8.38 -11.33
N CYS A 248 -8.53 8.31 -12.63
CA CYS A 248 -9.58 8.30 -13.64
C CYS A 248 -10.54 7.09 -13.56
N GLU A 249 -10.17 6.02 -12.87
CA GLU A 249 -11.00 4.83 -12.62
C GLU A 249 -11.54 4.76 -11.18
N GLY A 250 -11.24 5.76 -10.33
CA GLY A 250 -11.73 5.87 -8.96
C GLY A 250 -10.79 5.34 -7.89
N GLY A 251 -9.58 4.88 -8.24
CA GLY A 251 -8.55 4.43 -7.30
C GLY A 251 -8.14 5.56 -6.35
N LEU A 252 -8.34 5.35 -5.05
CA LEU A 252 -8.11 6.35 -4.01
C LEU A 252 -6.67 6.28 -3.48
N PHE A 253 -6.01 7.42 -3.41
CA PHE A 253 -4.68 7.60 -2.81
C PHE A 253 -4.55 9.01 -2.23
N THR A 254 -3.50 9.24 -1.45
CA THR A 254 -3.16 10.58 -0.94
C THR A 254 -1.78 10.98 -1.43
N VAL A 255 -1.62 12.24 -1.81
CA VAL A 255 -0.32 12.86 -2.04
C VAL A 255 0.05 13.70 -0.83
N THR A 256 1.34 13.67 -0.43
CA THR A 256 1.86 14.47 0.68
C THR A 256 3.19 15.08 0.30
N GLY A 257 3.46 16.29 0.79
CA GLY A 257 4.73 16.94 0.60
C GLY A 257 5.87 16.16 1.26
N ALA A 258 7.07 16.20 0.65
CA ALA A 258 8.25 15.62 1.27
C ALA A 258 8.48 16.26 2.65
N ARG A 259 8.71 15.44 3.68
CA ARG A 259 9.17 15.98 4.97
C ARG A 259 10.57 16.58 4.78
N GLY A 260 10.70 17.89 5.04
CA GLY A 260 11.97 18.58 5.02
C GLY A 260 12.90 18.09 6.14
#